data_9a1105a9467a5ab8da77db03f618991d
#
_entry.id   9a1105a9467a5ab8da77db03f618991d
#
_cell.length_a   1.000
_cell.length_b   1.000
_cell.length_c   1.000
_cell.angle_alpha   90.00
_cell.angle_beta   90.00
_cell.angle_gamma   90.00
#
_symmetry.space_group_name_H-M   'P 1'
#
loop_
_entity.id
_entity.type
_entity.pdbx_description
1 polymer ?
#
loop_
_entity_poly.entity_id
_entity_poly.type
_entity_poly.pdbx_seq_one_letter_code
_entity_poly.pdbx_strand_id
1 'polypeptide(L)'
;MSNSLQTELAKHKGVEIHGNSLRITFMWRRMRCRETLGLPVTKANIRHAAQLRAAVLHDIKMGTFDYARHFPESKHAANFSSARNERLKSLAERYQALKAVDITPDTESRYATALNVCLELLGPERLASVLLPEDIQKLRVDLIEERATSTVNHYLAAFAGFLAWCESNGYSRAGLAAACSRFEMSDREPDPLTQEEFDALIAKGCLHQVDSAAITLAVYTGLRPGELCALACEDIDLEAGTLQVQRAITSRGTFKLPKTGKPRTVMLFPPAVEACRTLVQLATERKRLDVTVHLTRHETRTDTITPLLTPGTLARKKKVNPWFVPTAWNTKWAAIQKRAEIRPRRPYQTRHTYACWCLTARGNLAFISKQMGHKDFTMLVDVYAKWMDDESPNELQHIWRGIQNQKRKAPILPHKNSDIALSS
;
A
#
# COMPACT_ATOMS: atom_id res chain seq x y z
N MET A 1 12.60 62.98 -1.32
CA MET A 1 12.62 62.22 -0.06
C MET A 1 13.80 62.65 0.80
N SER A 2 13.59 62.81 2.10
CA SER A 2 14.68 63.21 3.00
C SER A 2 15.67 62.04 3.15
N ASN A 3 16.97 62.33 3.14
CA ASN A 3 18.08 61.37 3.27
C ASN A 3 17.90 60.45 4.51
N SER A 4 17.22 60.98 5.54
CA SER A 4 16.94 60.28 6.81
C SER A 4 15.87 59.19 6.72
N LEU A 5 14.93 59.24 5.76
CA LEU A 5 13.93 58.21 5.52
C LEU A 5 14.51 57.01 4.72
N GLN A 6 15.39 57.29 3.76
CA GLN A 6 16.12 56.29 3.00
C GLN A 6 17.05 55.48 3.92
N THR A 7 17.74 56.14 4.84
CA THR A 7 18.61 55.50 5.82
C THR A 7 17.81 54.56 6.77
N GLU A 8 16.61 54.96 7.19
CA GLU A 8 15.76 54.13 8.05
C GLU A 8 15.19 52.94 7.27
N LEU A 9 14.75 53.13 6.03
CA LEU A 9 14.22 52.05 5.17
C LEU A 9 15.28 50.98 4.88
N ALA A 10 16.54 51.39 4.65
CA ALA A 10 17.64 50.44 4.35
C ALA A 10 17.94 49.47 5.51
N LYS A 11 17.54 49.82 6.76
CA LYS A 11 17.70 48.95 7.94
C LYS A 11 16.68 47.79 7.96
N HIS A 12 15.60 47.89 7.19
CA HIS A 12 14.46 46.95 7.27
C HIS A 12 14.22 46.20 5.97
N LYS A 13 14.93 45.10 5.79
CA LYS A 13 14.83 44.24 4.60
C LYS A 13 13.39 43.75 4.41
N GLY A 14 12.85 43.95 3.20
CA GLY A 14 11.49 43.53 2.85
C GLY A 14 10.39 44.52 3.22
N VAL A 15 10.74 45.72 3.60
CA VAL A 15 9.85 46.87 3.65
C VAL A 15 10.23 47.81 2.51
N GLU A 16 9.26 48.25 1.72
CA GLU A 16 9.45 49.05 0.49
C GLU A 16 8.42 50.20 0.46
N ILE A 17 8.77 51.27 -0.24
CA ILE A 17 7.83 52.32 -0.57
C ILE A 17 7.12 51.99 -1.86
N HIS A 18 5.80 52.08 -1.88
CA HIS A 18 4.96 51.87 -3.06
C HIS A 18 3.97 53.01 -3.21
N GLY A 19 4.24 53.95 -4.15
CA GLY A 19 3.52 55.19 -4.24
C GLY A 19 3.71 56.04 -2.96
N ASN A 20 2.62 56.48 -2.35
CA ASN A 20 2.60 57.25 -1.11
C ASN A 20 2.50 56.34 0.16
N SER A 21 2.62 55.03 0.02
CA SER A 21 2.40 54.08 1.10
C SER A 21 3.57 53.12 1.29
N LEU A 22 3.60 52.45 2.44
CA LEU A 22 4.54 51.37 2.73
C LEU A 22 3.99 50.03 2.29
N ARG A 23 4.89 49.16 1.80
CA ARG A 23 4.59 47.82 1.38
C ARG A 23 5.56 46.84 2.05
N ILE A 24 5.07 45.72 2.52
CA ILE A 24 5.90 44.64 3.05
C ILE A 24 5.90 43.47 2.06
N THR A 25 7.05 42.74 2.02
CA THR A 25 7.24 41.57 1.18
C THR A 25 7.66 40.37 2.03
N PHE A 26 7.01 39.24 1.83
CA PHE A 26 7.33 37.99 2.52
C PHE A 26 7.03 36.78 1.59
N MET A 27 7.61 35.65 1.94
CA MET A 27 7.31 34.36 1.24
C MET A 27 6.29 33.56 2.03
N TRP A 28 5.23 33.11 1.37
CA TRP A 28 4.25 32.23 1.95
C TRP A 28 3.81 31.16 0.91
N ARG A 29 3.79 29.89 1.29
CA ARG A 29 3.48 28.76 0.40
C ARG A 29 4.25 28.80 -0.92
N ARG A 30 5.54 29.10 -0.89
CA ARG A 30 6.44 29.28 -2.04
C ARG A 30 6.07 30.45 -2.97
N MET A 31 5.10 31.27 -2.62
CA MET A 31 4.73 32.46 -3.36
C MET A 31 5.28 33.71 -2.68
N ARG A 32 5.70 34.66 -3.48
CA ARG A 32 6.13 35.99 -3.00
C ARG A 32 4.90 36.87 -2.82
N CYS A 33 4.53 37.14 -1.57
CA CYS A 33 3.44 38.03 -1.19
C CYS A 33 3.93 39.44 -0.99
N ARG A 34 3.14 40.43 -1.45
CA ARG A 34 3.41 41.85 -1.34
C ARG A 34 2.14 42.55 -0.87
N GLU A 35 2.18 43.11 0.35
CA GLU A 35 1.03 43.80 0.95
C GLU A 35 1.29 45.29 1.17
N THR A 36 0.43 46.09 0.61
CA THR A 36 0.47 47.58 0.79
C THR A 36 -0.36 47.94 2.02
N LEU A 37 0.28 48.62 2.96
CA LEU A 37 -0.29 48.85 4.30
C LEU A 37 -1.17 50.11 4.43
N GLY A 38 -1.30 50.93 3.39
CA GLY A 38 -2.04 52.21 3.46
C GLY A 38 -1.38 53.26 4.39
N LEU A 39 -0.20 52.96 4.91
CA LEU A 39 0.49 53.85 5.87
C LEU A 39 1.36 54.86 5.15
N PRO A 40 1.29 56.18 5.52
CA PRO A 40 2.16 57.20 4.96
C PRO A 40 3.63 56.96 5.31
N VAL A 41 4.52 57.43 4.44
CA VAL A 41 5.98 57.18 4.55
C VAL A 41 6.59 58.08 5.64
N THR A 42 6.64 57.55 6.87
CA THR A 42 7.29 58.18 8.04
C THR A 42 8.24 57.18 8.71
N LYS A 43 9.22 57.69 9.48
CA LYS A 43 10.14 56.77 10.24
C LYS A 43 9.40 55.86 11.20
N ALA A 44 8.35 56.36 11.87
CA ALA A 44 7.54 55.57 12.80
C ALA A 44 6.82 54.44 12.04
N ASN A 45 6.21 54.74 10.89
CA ASN A 45 5.48 53.74 10.08
C ASN A 45 6.43 52.75 9.40
N ILE A 46 7.66 53.11 9.05
CA ILE A 46 8.68 52.18 8.55
C ILE A 46 9.00 51.13 9.64
N ARG A 47 9.18 51.54 10.88
CA ARG A 47 9.40 50.63 12.01
C ARG A 47 8.19 49.75 12.30
N HIS A 48 7.01 50.32 12.26
CA HIS A 48 5.75 49.56 12.42
C HIS A 48 5.60 48.52 11.31
N ALA A 49 5.83 48.86 10.04
CA ALA A 49 5.81 47.92 8.91
C ALA A 49 6.85 46.79 9.09
N ALA A 50 8.02 47.11 9.62
CA ALA A 50 9.04 46.11 9.92
C ALA A 50 8.63 45.15 11.04
N GLN A 51 8.01 45.66 12.11
CA GLN A 51 7.46 44.85 13.21
C GLN A 51 6.33 43.94 12.73
N LEU A 52 5.39 44.47 11.93
CA LEU A 52 4.31 43.65 11.32
C LEU A 52 4.87 42.55 10.45
N ARG A 53 5.88 42.86 9.61
CA ARG A 53 6.54 41.85 8.79
C ARG A 53 7.23 40.78 9.66
N ALA A 54 7.86 41.14 10.75
CA ALA A 54 8.49 40.21 11.67
C ALA A 54 7.45 39.28 12.33
N ALA A 55 6.31 39.83 12.76
CA ALA A 55 5.19 39.01 13.28
C ALA A 55 4.64 38.05 12.23
N VAL A 56 4.43 38.51 11.00
CA VAL A 56 4.02 37.64 9.87
C VAL A 56 5.01 36.50 9.63
N LEU A 57 6.31 36.79 9.61
CA LEU A 57 7.33 35.76 9.41
C LEU A 57 7.42 34.79 10.60
N HIS A 58 7.19 35.28 11.82
CA HIS A 58 7.11 34.43 13.01
C HIS A 58 5.93 33.47 12.91
N ASP A 59 4.73 33.96 12.61
CA ASP A 59 3.51 33.15 12.50
C ASP A 59 3.62 32.16 11.35
N ILE A 60 4.26 32.52 10.22
CA ILE A 60 4.57 31.62 9.13
C ILE A 60 5.47 30.45 9.62
N LYS A 61 6.52 30.78 10.38
CA LYS A 61 7.45 29.79 10.93
C LYS A 61 6.78 28.87 11.95
N MET A 62 5.86 29.41 12.75
CA MET A 62 5.09 28.65 13.74
C MET A 62 3.87 27.92 13.14
N GLY A 63 3.59 28.11 11.84
CA GLY A 63 2.42 27.49 11.18
C GLY A 63 1.08 28.12 11.58
N THR A 64 1.07 29.24 12.27
CA THR A 64 -0.13 29.95 12.80
C THR A 64 -0.57 31.10 11.92
N PHE A 65 0.12 31.37 10.80
CA PHE A 65 -0.16 32.51 9.94
C PHE A 65 -1.52 32.43 9.28
N ASP A 66 -2.37 33.41 9.53
CA ASP A 66 -3.65 33.63 8.90
C ASP A 66 -3.65 34.91 8.08
N TYR A 67 -3.76 34.78 6.76
CA TYR A 67 -3.70 35.89 5.83
C TYR A 67 -4.81 36.93 6.07
N ALA A 68 -6.05 36.46 6.28
CA ALA A 68 -7.19 37.34 6.52
C ALA A 68 -7.13 38.09 7.88
N ARG A 69 -6.48 37.45 8.87
CA ARG A 69 -6.25 38.06 10.19
C ARG A 69 -5.23 39.19 10.12
N HIS A 70 -4.13 39.01 9.37
CA HIS A 70 -3.06 40.00 9.25
C HIS A 70 -3.37 41.08 8.21
N PHE A 71 -4.11 40.73 7.15
CA PHE A 71 -4.42 41.60 6.02
C PHE A 71 -5.89 41.47 5.59
N PRO A 72 -6.86 41.90 6.40
CA PRO A 72 -8.30 41.70 6.14
C PRO A 72 -8.79 42.36 4.84
N GLU A 73 -8.17 43.46 4.43
CA GLU A 73 -8.53 44.20 3.21
C GLU A 73 -7.74 43.79 1.98
N SER A 74 -6.86 42.82 2.09
CA SER A 74 -6.08 42.33 0.96
C SER A 74 -6.93 41.52 -0.02
N LYS A 75 -6.74 41.77 -1.33
CA LYS A 75 -7.33 40.96 -2.40
C LYS A 75 -6.91 39.47 -2.30
N HIS A 76 -5.74 39.22 -1.73
CA HIS A 76 -5.25 37.89 -1.44
C HIS A 76 -6.02 37.24 -0.28
N ALA A 77 -6.43 37.99 0.73
CA ALA A 77 -7.27 37.52 1.83
C ALA A 77 -8.62 36.98 1.31
N ALA A 78 -9.25 37.66 0.35
CA ALA A 78 -10.48 37.20 -0.30
C ALA A 78 -10.30 35.90 -1.08
N ASN A 79 -9.19 35.76 -1.79
CA ASN A 79 -8.87 34.53 -2.52
C ASN A 79 -8.59 33.33 -1.59
N PHE A 80 -8.10 33.58 -0.40
CA PHE A 80 -7.85 32.54 0.60
C PHE A 80 -9.06 32.28 1.52
N SER A 81 -9.94 33.24 1.72
CA SER A 81 -11.18 33.08 2.49
C SER A 81 -12.26 32.30 1.74
N SER A 82 -12.34 32.41 0.41
CA SER A 82 -13.31 31.65 -0.40
C SER A 82 -12.99 30.14 -0.43
N ALA A 83 -11.71 29.74 -0.34
CA ALA A 83 -11.29 28.34 -0.22
C ALA A 83 -11.59 27.73 1.17
N ARG A 84 -11.84 28.55 2.19
CA ARG A 84 -12.04 28.11 3.59
C ARG A 84 -13.44 27.64 3.91
N ASN A 85 -14.44 27.89 3.07
CA ASN A 85 -15.82 27.56 3.35
C ASN A 85 -16.30 26.31 2.58
N GLU A 86 -15.37 25.44 2.21
CA GLU A 86 -15.75 24.19 1.56
C GLU A 86 -16.05 23.09 2.57
N ARG A 87 -17.10 22.30 2.26
CA ARG A 87 -17.55 21.18 3.08
C ARG A 87 -16.64 19.98 2.89
N LEU A 88 -16.48 19.20 3.93
CA LEU A 88 -15.66 17.98 3.90
C LEU A 88 -16.05 17.03 2.78
N LYS A 89 -17.35 16.83 2.56
CA LYS A 89 -17.88 15.97 1.48
C LYS A 89 -17.42 16.43 0.10
N SER A 90 -17.61 17.71 -0.23
CA SER A 90 -17.20 18.27 -1.53
C SER A 90 -15.69 18.17 -1.76
N LEU A 91 -14.89 18.44 -0.71
CA LEU A 91 -13.44 18.30 -0.78
C LEU A 91 -13.01 16.84 -0.95
N ALA A 92 -13.67 15.90 -0.28
CA ALA A 92 -13.36 14.48 -0.39
C ALA A 92 -13.69 13.93 -1.78
N GLU A 93 -14.81 14.33 -2.37
CA GLU A 93 -15.18 13.98 -3.76
C GLU A 93 -14.12 14.48 -4.74
N ARG A 94 -13.66 15.72 -4.59
CA ARG A 94 -12.58 16.30 -5.41
C ARG A 94 -11.26 15.56 -5.20
N TYR A 95 -10.89 15.28 -3.96
CA TYR A 95 -9.68 14.52 -3.64
C TYR A 95 -9.70 13.10 -4.22
N GLN A 96 -10.85 12.42 -4.11
CA GLN A 96 -11.03 11.09 -4.68
C GLN A 96 -10.89 11.11 -6.20
N ALA A 97 -11.47 12.08 -6.89
CA ALA A 97 -11.34 12.24 -8.35
C ALA A 97 -9.87 12.45 -8.76
N LEU A 98 -9.11 13.27 -8.01
CA LEU A 98 -7.68 13.46 -8.26
C LEU A 98 -6.87 12.19 -8.00
N LYS A 99 -7.13 11.51 -6.89
CA LYS A 99 -6.45 10.24 -6.54
C LYS A 99 -6.79 9.11 -7.51
N ALA A 100 -8.00 9.10 -8.04
CA ALA A 100 -8.45 8.08 -8.98
C ALA A 100 -7.57 7.98 -10.22
N VAL A 101 -6.89 9.03 -10.62
CA VAL A 101 -5.96 9.02 -11.77
C VAL A 101 -4.74 8.12 -11.52
N ASP A 102 -4.26 8.05 -10.27
CA ASP A 102 -3.00 7.38 -9.92
C ASP A 102 -3.17 5.96 -9.38
N ILE A 103 -4.39 5.59 -8.94
CA ILE A 103 -4.64 4.34 -8.23
C ILE A 103 -5.58 3.40 -8.99
N THR A 104 -5.46 2.09 -8.73
CA THR A 104 -6.35 1.10 -9.34
C THR A 104 -7.78 1.20 -8.80
N PRO A 105 -8.81 0.77 -9.58
CA PRO A 105 -10.22 0.82 -9.15
C PRO A 105 -10.49 0.13 -7.79
N ASP A 106 -9.81 -0.97 -7.50
CA ASP A 106 -9.92 -1.64 -6.19
C ASP A 106 -9.35 -0.79 -5.05
N THR A 107 -8.24 -0.09 -5.28
CA THR A 107 -7.64 0.83 -4.31
C THR A 107 -8.52 2.05 -4.13
N GLU A 108 -9.04 2.62 -5.22
CA GLU A 108 -9.99 3.74 -5.22
C GLU A 108 -11.23 3.42 -4.35
N SER A 109 -11.85 2.27 -4.55
CA SER A 109 -13.01 1.85 -3.74
C SER A 109 -12.68 1.73 -2.24
N ARG A 110 -11.47 1.26 -1.88
CA ARG A 110 -11.03 1.20 -0.48
C ARG A 110 -10.82 2.59 0.11
N TYR A 111 -10.22 3.50 -0.65
CA TYR A 111 -10.07 4.90 -0.25
C TYR A 111 -11.43 5.56 -0.07
N ALA A 112 -12.36 5.38 -1.00
CA ALA A 112 -13.71 5.91 -0.89
C ALA A 112 -14.42 5.39 0.37
N THR A 113 -14.35 4.10 0.65
CA THR A 113 -14.92 3.51 1.87
C THR A 113 -14.31 4.13 3.14
N ALA A 114 -12.98 4.24 3.18
CA ALA A 114 -12.27 4.80 4.34
C ALA A 114 -12.64 6.27 4.58
N LEU A 115 -12.67 7.07 3.51
CA LEU A 115 -13.03 8.49 3.60
C LEU A 115 -14.49 8.65 4.02
N ASN A 116 -15.43 7.92 3.41
CA ASN A 116 -16.85 8.03 3.74
C ASN A 116 -17.12 7.71 5.21
N VAL A 117 -16.53 6.64 5.74
CA VAL A 117 -16.67 6.29 7.17
C VAL A 117 -16.15 7.42 8.07
N CYS A 118 -14.97 7.98 7.78
CA CYS A 118 -14.43 9.08 8.55
C CYS A 118 -15.28 10.35 8.45
N LEU A 119 -15.83 10.64 7.26
CA LEU A 119 -16.69 11.79 7.03
C LEU A 119 -18.03 11.67 7.73
N GLU A 120 -18.63 10.47 7.74
CA GLU A 120 -19.90 10.23 8.47
C GLU A 120 -19.75 10.50 9.96
N LEU A 121 -18.64 10.09 10.57
CA LEU A 121 -18.36 10.33 11.98
C LEU A 121 -18.06 11.81 12.30
N LEU A 122 -17.40 12.53 11.38
CA LEU A 122 -17.06 13.94 11.57
C LEU A 122 -18.18 14.91 11.19
N GLY A 123 -19.16 14.46 10.41
CA GLY A 123 -20.19 15.27 9.77
C GLY A 123 -19.76 15.73 8.38
N PRO A 124 -20.32 15.14 7.30
CA PRO A 124 -19.91 15.39 5.90
C PRO A 124 -20.15 16.83 5.44
N GLU A 125 -21.13 17.50 6.03
CA GLU A 125 -21.51 18.90 5.74
C GLU A 125 -20.69 19.91 6.54
N ARG A 126 -19.84 19.46 7.43
CA ARG A 126 -18.96 20.33 8.24
C ARG A 126 -17.89 20.98 7.37
N LEU A 127 -17.55 22.23 7.66
CA LEU A 127 -16.48 22.94 6.97
C LEU A 127 -15.10 22.40 7.37
N ALA A 128 -14.22 22.20 6.42
CA ALA A 128 -12.85 21.74 6.68
C ALA A 128 -12.03 22.73 7.52
N SER A 129 -12.33 24.03 7.39
CA SER A 129 -11.64 25.12 8.10
C SER A 129 -11.88 25.13 9.60
N VAL A 130 -12.99 24.57 10.09
CA VAL A 130 -13.35 24.55 11.51
C VAL A 130 -12.89 23.30 12.26
N LEU A 131 -12.30 22.32 11.54
CA LEU A 131 -11.77 21.11 12.17
C LEU A 131 -10.62 21.45 13.13
N LEU A 132 -10.64 20.77 14.28
CA LEU A 132 -9.60 20.84 15.31
C LEU A 132 -8.88 19.48 15.41
N PRO A 133 -7.62 19.45 15.90
CA PRO A 133 -6.95 18.19 16.22
C PRO A 133 -7.74 17.29 17.19
N GLU A 134 -8.52 17.89 18.08
CA GLU A 134 -9.40 17.21 19.03
C GLU A 134 -10.52 16.41 18.30
N ASP A 135 -11.08 16.97 17.22
CA ASP A 135 -12.05 16.23 16.39
C ASP A 135 -11.45 14.94 15.81
N ILE A 136 -10.16 15.01 15.41
CA ILE A 136 -9.45 13.84 14.88
C ILE A 136 -9.14 12.82 15.98
N GLN A 137 -8.84 13.27 17.18
CA GLN A 137 -8.65 12.39 18.33
C GLN A 137 -9.96 11.66 18.68
N LYS A 138 -11.09 12.38 18.67
CA LYS A 138 -12.42 11.77 18.86
C LYS A 138 -12.73 10.77 17.75
N LEU A 139 -12.51 11.12 16.48
CA LEU A 139 -12.67 10.20 15.35
C LEU A 139 -11.89 8.89 15.56
N ARG A 140 -10.65 8.97 16.09
CA ARG A 140 -9.83 7.78 16.38
C ARG A 140 -10.48 6.89 17.45
N VAL A 141 -11.06 7.49 18.50
CA VAL A 141 -11.80 6.75 19.54
C VAL A 141 -13.02 6.07 18.94
N ASP A 142 -13.88 6.82 18.23
CA ASP A 142 -15.09 6.30 17.62
C ASP A 142 -14.81 5.14 16.62
N LEU A 143 -13.69 5.24 15.88
CA LEU A 143 -13.28 4.18 14.95
C LEU A 143 -12.82 2.91 15.63
N ILE A 144 -12.08 2.99 16.77
CA ILE A 144 -11.48 1.82 17.41
C ILE A 144 -12.50 1.04 18.26
N GLU A 145 -13.59 1.67 18.71
CA GLU A 145 -14.64 1.00 19.45
C GLU A 145 -15.36 -0.08 18.64
N GLU A 146 -15.55 0.14 17.35
CA GLU A 146 -16.36 -0.74 16.51
C GLU A 146 -15.54 -1.60 15.52
N ARG A 147 -14.26 -1.31 15.34
CA ARG A 147 -13.46 -1.89 14.23
C ARG A 147 -12.11 -2.41 14.70
N ALA A 148 -11.64 -3.46 14.03
CA ALA A 148 -10.31 -4.00 14.26
C ALA A 148 -9.22 -2.95 13.98
N THR A 149 -8.19 -2.88 14.82
CA THR A 149 -7.07 -1.93 14.77
C THR A 149 -6.45 -1.80 13.37
N SER A 150 -6.29 -2.92 12.66
CA SER A 150 -5.75 -2.91 11.29
C SER A 150 -6.66 -2.17 10.29
N THR A 151 -7.97 -2.26 10.45
CA THR A 151 -8.94 -1.54 9.62
C THR A 151 -8.92 -0.06 9.95
N VAL A 152 -8.90 0.28 11.23
CA VAL A 152 -8.79 1.67 11.72
C VAL A 152 -7.53 2.33 11.19
N ASN A 153 -6.38 1.68 11.33
CA ASN A 153 -5.11 2.19 10.81
C ASN A 153 -5.14 2.43 9.29
N HIS A 154 -5.86 1.59 8.57
CA HIS A 154 -6.05 1.79 7.13
C HIS A 154 -6.92 3.01 6.82
N TYR A 155 -7.99 3.21 7.58
CA TYR A 155 -8.87 4.39 7.44
C TYR A 155 -8.14 5.67 7.80
N LEU A 156 -7.43 5.68 8.94
CA LEU A 156 -6.64 6.83 9.37
C LEU A 156 -5.55 7.19 8.36
N ALA A 157 -4.89 6.20 7.76
CA ALA A 157 -3.87 6.46 6.72
C ALA A 157 -4.46 7.12 5.46
N ALA A 158 -5.64 6.66 5.00
CA ALA A 158 -6.32 7.25 3.86
C ALA A 158 -6.81 8.67 4.19
N PHE A 159 -7.37 8.87 5.38
CA PHE A 159 -7.88 10.15 5.84
C PHE A 159 -6.77 11.16 6.10
N ALA A 160 -5.63 10.74 6.66
CA ALA A 160 -4.44 11.59 6.78
C ALA A 160 -3.97 12.13 5.43
N GLY A 161 -3.98 11.29 4.39
CA GLY A 161 -3.67 11.73 3.03
C GLY A 161 -4.63 12.80 2.50
N PHE A 162 -5.93 12.66 2.78
CA PHE A 162 -6.94 13.67 2.45
C PHE A 162 -6.71 14.98 3.23
N LEU A 163 -6.50 14.91 4.53
CA LEU A 163 -6.24 16.10 5.35
C LEU A 163 -4.94 16.81 4.94
N ALA A 164 -3.87 16.07 4.64
CA ALA A 164 -2.63 16.65 4.13
C ALA A 164 -2.84 17.42 2.82
N TRP A 165 -3.70 16.88 1.93
CA TRP A 165 -4.10 17.58 0.72
C TRP A 165 -4.93 18.83 1.04
N CYS A 166 -5.86 18.78 1.98
CA CYS A 166 -6.62 19.95 2.44
C CYS A 166 -5.71 21.04 3.02
N GLU A 167 -4.75 20.64 3.87
CA GLU A 167 -3.74 21.55 4.46
C GLU A 167 -2.89 22.23 3.38
N SER A 168 -2.38 21.45 2.42
CA SER A 168 -1.53 21.94 1.33
C SER A 168 -2.25 22.94 0.41
N ASN A 169 -3.58 22.80 0.27
CA ASN A 169 -4.41 23.67 -0.56
C ASN A 169 -5.12 24.77 0.24
N GLY A 170 -4.92 24.83 1.57
CA GLY A 170 -5.46 25.89 2.43
C GLY A 170 -6.93 25.75 2.80
N TYR A 171 -7.53 24.56 2.60
CA TYR A 171 -8.91 24.28 3.02
C TYR A 171 -9.04 24.02 4.51
N SER A 172 -7.98 23.56 5.16
CA SER A 172 -7.93 23.28 6.59
C SER A 172 -6.66 23.84 7.22
N ARG A 173 -6.64 23.91 8.56
CA ARG A 173 -5.43 24.27 9.31
C ARG A 173 -4.37 23.19 9.23
N ALA A 174 -3.13 23.57 9.46
CA ALA A 174 -1.99 22.65 9.56
C ALA A 174 -2.08 21.76 10.82
N GLY A 175 -1.55 20.55 10.74
CA GLY A 175 -1.41 19.62 11.86
C GLY A 175 -2.53 18.60 12.01
N LEU A 176 -3.62 18.69 11.24
CA LEU A 176 -4.71 17.72 11.29
C LEU A 176 -4.29 16.34 10.75
N ALA A 177 -3.53 16.31 9.66
CA ALA A 177 -3.00 15.07 9.10
C ALA A 177 -2.09 14.34 10.09
N ALA A 178 -1.27 15.07 10.85
CA ALA A 178 -0.41 14.51 11.89
C ALA A 178 -1.21 13.92 13.07
N ALA A 179 -2.39 14.49 13.38
CA ALA A 179 -3.27 13.97 14.41
C ALA A 179 -3.87 12.59 14.07
N CYS A 180 -3.87 12.18 12.78
CA CYS A 180 -4.27 10.83 12.34
C CYS A 180 -3.19 9.77 12.65
N SER A 181 -2.55 9.80 13.81
CA SER A 181 -1.57 8.81 14.22
C SER A 181 -2.18 7.41 14.27
N ARG A 182 -1.41 6.40 13.84
CA ARG A 182 -1.82 4.99 13.85
C ARG A 182 -1.78 4.43 15.28
N PHE A 183 -2.63 3.45 15.54
CA PHE A 183 -2.53 2.63 16.75
C PHE A 183 -1.42 1.59 16.58
N GLU A 184 -0.76 1.26 17.65
CA GLU A 184 0.15 0.12 17.68
C GLU A 184 -0.61 -1.16 17.35
N MET A 185 0.01 -2.02 16.62
CA MET A 185 -0.54 -3.32 16.28
C MET A 185 0.31 -4.38 16.94
N SER A 186 -0.33 -5.33 17.63
CA SER A 186 0.35 -6.56 17.98
C SER A 186 0.72 -7.30 16.69
N ASP A 187 1.92 -7.81 16.60
CA ASP A 187 2.35 -8.67 15.51
C ASP A 187 1.43 -9.89 15.46
N ARG A 188 0.71 -10.03 14.35
CA ARG A 188 -0.08 -11.25 14.12
C ARG A 188 0.87 -12.35 13.73
N GLU A 189 1.08 -13.24 14.66
CA GLU A 189 1.89 -14.41 14.36
C GLU A 189 1.28 -15.23 13.22
N PRO A 190 2.13 -15.73 12.30
CA PRO A 190 1.72 -16.74 11.36
C PRO A 190 1.15 -17.96 12.07
N ASP A 191 0.13 -18.54 11.50
CA ASP A 191 -0.54 -19.74 11.98
C ASP A 191 -0.48 -20.83 10.88
N PRO A 192 0.73 -21.41 10.63
CA PRO A 192 0.91 -22.40 9.59
C PRO A 192 0.13 -23.70 9.91
N LEU A 193 -0.16 -24.46 8.88
CA LEU A 193 -0.65 -25.82 9.02
C LEU A 193 0.46 -26.73 9.53
N THR A 194 0.12 -27.66 10.41
CA THR A 194 0.98 -28.80 10.66
C THR A 194 0.84 -29.80 9.52
N GLN A 195 1.74 -30.82 9.48
CA GLN A 195 1.65 -31.87 8.46
C GLN A 195 0.36 -32.68 8.62
N GLU A 196 -0.02 -32.99 9.88
CA GLU A 196 -1.25 -33.73 10.20
C GLU A 196 -2.51 -32.96 9.80
N GLU A 197 -2.53 -31.63 10.02
CA GLU A 197 -3.64 -30.79 9.59
C GLU A 197 -3.74 -30.70 8.06
N PHE A 198 -2.60 -30.64 7.36
CA PHE A 198 -2.58 -30.71 5.90
C PHE A 198 -3.12 -32.06 5.40
N ASP A 199 -2.65 -33.16 5.97
CA ASP A 199 -3.12 -34.51 5.60
C ASP A 199 -4.62 -34.67 5.88
N ALA A 200 -5.13 -34.12 6.98
CA ALA A 200 -6.56 -34.11 7.29
C ALA A 200 -7.36 -33.28 6.27
N LEU A 201 -6.85 -32.13 5.85
CA LEU A 201 -7.49 -31.33 4.79
C LEU A 201 -7.64 -32.14 3.49
N ILE A 202 -6.58 -32.84 3.08
CA ILE A 202 -6.57 -33.63 1.84
C ILE A 202 -7.48 -34.83 1.97
N ALA A 203 -7.36 -35.64 3.05
CA ALA A 203 -8.04 -36.91 3.20
C ALA A 203 -9.52 -36.77 3.57
N LYS A 204 -9.86 -35.84 4.49
CA LYS A 204 -11.21 -35.70 5.04
C LYS A 204 -11.93 -34.43 4.54
N GLY A 205 -11.19 -33.37 4.30
CA GLY A 205 -11.75 -32.05 3.97
C GLY A 205 -12.18 -31.93 2.52
N CYS A 206 -11.37 -32.44 1.59
CA CYS A 206 -11.59 -32.33 0.15
C CYS A 206 -12.55 -33.40 -0.36
N LEU A 207 -13.62 -32.95 -1.01
CA LEU A 207 -14.60 -33.89 -1.66
C LEU A 207 -14.26 -34.11 -3.13
N HIS A 208 -13.47 -33.26 -3.74
CA HIS A 208 -13.14 -33.29 -5.15
C HIS A 208 -11.62 -33.20 -5.35
N GLN A 209 -11.14 -33.93 -6.34
CA GLN A 209 -9.71 -33.94 -6.67
C GLN A 209 -9.15 -32.56 -7.03
N VAL A 210 -9.96 -31.69 -7.64
CA VAL A 210 -9.56 -30.29 -7.88
C VAL A 210 -9.26 -29.51 -6.60
N ASP A 211 -9.94 -29.83 -5.50
CA ASP A 211 -9.77 -29.13 -4.22
C ASP A 211 -8.46 -29.54 -3.53
N SER A 212 -8.22 -30.86 -3.47
CA SER A 212 -6.97 -31.41 -2.93
C SER A 212 -5.77 -30.94 -3.73
N ALA A 213 -5.83 -30.97 -5.06
CA ALA A 213 -4.76 -30.47 -5.91
C ALA A 213 -4.52 -28.95 -5.75
N ALA A 214 -5.58 -28.14 -5.66
CA ALA A 214 -5.44 -26.68 -5.44
C ALA A 214 -4.83 -26.35 -4.07
N ILE A 215 -5.21 -27.07 -3.01
CA ILE A 215 -4.63 -26.89 -1.66
C ILE A 215 -3.17 -27.32 -1.64
N THR A 216 -2.86 -28.48 -2.21
CA THR A 216 -1.48 -28.97 -2.32
C THR A 216 -0.61 -27.96 -3.08
N LEU A 217 -1.09 -27.48 -4.22
CA LEU A 217 -0.38 -26.44 -4.97
C LEU A 217 -0.16 -25.17 -4.14
N ALA A 218 -1.18 -24.69 -3.42
CA ALA A 218 -1.07 -23.49 -2.58
C ALA A 218 -0.03 -23.65 -1.46
N VAL A 219 -0.02 -24.83 -0.79
CA VAL A 219 0.89 -25.13 0.33
C VAL A 219 2.33 -25.28 -0.15
N TYR A 220 2.55 -25.98 -1.27
CA TYR A 220 3.90 -26.28 -1.77
C TYR A 220 4.47 -25.23 -2.73
N THR A 221 3.78 -24.11 -2.96
CA THR A 221 4.29 -23.00 -3.80
C THR A 221 4.28 -21.66 -3.10
N GLY A 222 3.54 -21.52 -2.00
CA GLY A 222 3.38 -20.24 -1.29
C GLY A 222 2.67 -19.16 -2.10
N LEU A 223 1.89 -19.52 -3.12
CA LEU A 223 1.11 -18.57 -3.92
C LEU A 223 0.11 -17.79 -3.07
N ARG A 224 -0.10 -16.52 -3.42
CA ARG A 224 -1.21 -15.76 -2.84
C ARG A 224 -2.55 -16.30 -3.38
N PRO A 225 -3.64 -16.25 -2.59
CA PRO A 225 -4.95 -16.75 -3.06
C PRO A 225 -5.40 -16.15 -4.41
N GLY A 226 -5.12 -14.88 -4.65
CA GLY A 226 -5.43 -14.25 -5.94
C GLY A 226 -4.52 -14.70 -7.09
N GLU A 227 -3.29 -15.10 -6.81
CA GLU A 227 -2.37 -15.69 -7.78
C GLU A 227 -2.82 -17.12 -8.13
N LEU A 228 -3.14 -17.93 -7.12
CA LEU A 228 -3.68 -19.29 -7.30
C LEU A 228 -4.95 -19.29 -8.18
N CYS A 229 -5.89 -18.38 -7.88
CA CYS A 229 -7.12 -18.27 -8.66
C CYS A 229 -6.90 -17.80 -10.11
N ALA A 230 -5.78 -17.13 -10.40
CA ALA A 230 -5.45 -16.59 -11.71
C ALA A 230 -4.64 -17.53 -12.60
N LEU A 231 -4.26 -18.72 -12.08
CA LEU A 231 -3.46 -19.68 -12.83
C LEU A 231 -4.21 -20.26 -14.02
N ALA A 232 -3.46 -20.48 -15.08
CA ALA A 232 -3.89 -21.11 -16.31
C ALA A 232 -2.99 -22.30 -16.66
N CYS A 233 -3.46 -23.18 -17.54
CA CYS A 233 -2.66 -24.29 -18.05
C CYS A 233 -1.37 -23.81 -18.71
N GLU A 234 -1.45 -22.69 -19.41
CA GLU A 234 -0.33 -22.06 -20.13
C GLU A 234 0.77 -21.51 -19.21
N ASP A 235 0.52 -21.40 -17.90
CA ASP A 235 1.50 -20.96 -16.93
C ASP A 235 2.39 -22.09 -16.41
N ILE A 236 2.07 -23.37 -16.73
CA ILE A 236 2.71 -24.55 -16.13
C ILE A 236 3.60 -25.25 -17.17
N ASP A 237 4.83 -25.47 -16.80
CA ASP A 237 5.77 -26.32 -17.49
C ASP A 237 6.06 -27.55 -16.62
N LEU A 238 5.39 -28.69 -16.94
CA LEU A 238 5.53 -29.94 -16.20
C LEU A 238 6.88 -30.62 -16.45
N GLU A 239 7.52 -30.39 -17.60
CA GLU A 239 8.83 -30.96 -17.92
C GLU A 239 9.94 -30.25 -17.17
N ALA A 240 9.91 -28.93 -17.16
CA ALA A 240 10.83 -28.12 -16.38
C ALA A 240 10.51 -28.09 -14.89
N GLY A 241 9.35 -28.57 -14.46
CA GLY A 241 8.88 -28.48 -13.07
C GLY A 241 8.73 -27.05 -12.59
N THR A 242 8.22 -26.16 -13.42
CA THR A 242 8.08 -24.73 -13.12
C THR A 242 6.67 -24.22 -13.37
N LEU A 243 6.38 -23.08 -12.73
CA LEU A 243 5.11 -22.35 -12.81
C LEU A 243 5.39 -20.86 -12.94
N GLN A 244 4.75 -20.20 -13.90
CA GLN A 244 4.83 -18.76 -14.12
C GLN A 244 3.70 -18.03 -13.40
N VAL A 245 4.02 -17.16 -12.46
CA VAL A 245 3.05 -16.28 -11.80
C VAL A 245 3.02 -14.96 -12.56
N GLN A 246 2.12 -14.84 -13.52
CA GLN A 246 2.02 -13.67 -14.40
C GLN A 246 0.85 -12.75 -14.05
N ARG A 247 -0.17 -13.29 -13.34
CA ARG A 247 -1.45 -12.65 -13.07
C ARG A 247 -1.89 -12.89 -11.63
N ALA A 248 -2.80 -12.05 -11.16
CA ALA A 248 -3.57 -12.24 -9.94
C ALA A 248 -5.00 -11.77 -10.18
N ILE A 249 -5.97 -12.38 -9.52
CA ILE A 249 -7.38 -11.97 -9.55
C ILE A 249 -7.71 -11.25 -8.25
N THR A 250 -8.43 -10.13 -8.36
CA THR A 250 -9.00 -9.43 -7.21
C THR A 250 -10.25 -10.14 -6.70
N SER A 251 -10.73 -9.74 -5.53
CA SER A 251 -11.99 -10.26 -4.96
C SER A 251 -13.20 -9.95 -5.84
N ARG A 252 -13.12 -8.96 -6.73
CA ARG A 252 -14.16 -8.57 -7.70
C ARG A 252 -14.06 -9.31 -9.03
N GLY A 253 -13.04 -10.16 -9.21
CA GLY A 253 -12.84 -10.92 -10.44
C GLY A 253 -12.04 -10.20 -11.53
N THR A 254 -11.37 -9.11 -11.21
CA THR A 254 -10.52 -8.35 -12.14
C THR A 254 -9.11 -8.92 -12.16
N PHE A 255 -8.58 -9.22 -13.34
CA PHE A 255 -7.20 -9.64 -13.51
C PHE A 255 -6.25 -8.44 -13.47
N LYS A 256 -5.11 -8.61 -12.80
CA LYS A 256 -4.05 -7.63 -12.69
C LYS A 256 -2.68 -8.30 -12.57
N LEU A 257 -1.62 -7.51 -12.61
CA LEU A 257 -0.28 -8.01 -12.25
C LEU A 257 -0.22 -8.49 -10.80
N PRO A 258 0.69 -9.41 -10.47
CA PRO A 258 1.01 -9.78 -9.10
C PRO A 258 1.34 -8.53 -8.25
N LYS A 259 1.18 -8.62 -6.92
CA LYS A 259 1.33 -7.47 -6.01
C LYS A 259 2.66 -6.72 -6.17
N THR A 260 3.72 -7.39 -6.60
CA THR A 260 5.05 -6.80 -6.84
C THR A 260 5.19 -6.14 -8.21
N GLY A 261 4.17 -6.18 -9.05
CA GLY A 261 4.17 -5.61 -10.40
C GLY A 261 4.99 -6.41 -11.42
N LYS A 262 5.67 -7.49 -11.01
CA LYS A 262 6.54 -8.29 -11.88
C LYS A 262 6.12 -9.76 -11.87
N PRO A 263 6.10 -10.43 -13.05
CA PRO A 263 6.01 -11.88 -13.14
C PRO A 263 7.17 -12.56 -12.44
N ARG A 264 6.96 -13.81 -12.01
CA ARG A 264 8.01 -14.66 -11.44
C ARG A 264 7.82 -16.12 -11.80
N THR A 265 8.94 -16.84 -11.86
CA THR A 265 8.95 -18.30 -12.00
C THR A 265 9.04 -18.92 -10.61
N VAL A 266 8.18 -19.90 -10.34
CA VAL A 266 8.18 -20.73 -9.14
C VAL A 266 8.62 -22.13 -9.52
N MET A 267 9.66 -22.64 -8.86
CA MET A 267 10.09 -24.05 -8.98
C MET A 267 9.17 -24.92 -8.14
N LEU A 268 8.74 -26.04 -8.69
CA LEU A 268 7.75 -26.89 -8.06
C LEU A 268 8.41 -28.06 -7.29
N PHE A 269 7.98 -28.23 -6.04
CA PHE A 269 8.25 -29.45 -5.31
C PHE A 269 7.45 -30.63 -5.93
N PRO A 270 7.89 -31.89 -5.76
CA PRO A 270 7.21 -33.05 -6.35
C PRO A 270 5.69 -33.10 -6.08
N PRO A 271 5.18 -32.84 -4.87
CA PRO A 271 3.73 -32.77 -4.64
C PRO A 271 3.02 -31.69 -5.45
N ALA A 272 3.68 -30.55 -5.67
CA ALA A 272 3.13 -29.46 -6.49
C ALA A 272 3.11 -29.81 -7.97
N VAL A 273 4.10 -30.57 -8.47
CA VAL A 273 4.10 -31.07 -9.85
C VAL A 273 2.91 -32.00 -10.09
N GLU A 274 2.66 -32.94 -9.17
CA GLU A 274 1.49 -33.85 -9.27
C GLU A 274 0.17 -33.08 -9.17
N ALA A 275 0.09 -32.08 -8.29
CA ALA A 275 -1.07 -31.22 -8.20
C ALA A 275 -1.31 -30.44 -9.51
N CYS A 276 -0.26 -29.90 -10.12
CA CYS A 276 -0.33 -29.24 -11.42
C CYS A 276 -0.80 -30.21 -12.52
N ARG A 277 -0.22 -31.40 -12.58
CA ARG A 277 -0.63 -32.46 -13.55
C ARG A 277 -2.12 -32.78 -13.44
N THR A 278 -2.60 -33.00 -12.22
CA THR A 278 -4.01 -33.22 -11.93
C THR A 278 -4.90 -32.07 -12.40
N LEU A 279 -4.51 -30.80 -12.04
CA LEU A 279 -5.29 -29.64 -12.41
C LEU A 279 -5.32 -29.39 -13.92
N VAL A 280 -4.19 -29.59 -14.62
CA VAL A 280 -4.12 -29.49 -16.09
C VAL A 280 -4.98 -30.52 -16.73
N GLN A 281 -4.92 -31.77 -16.28
CA GLN A 281 -5.77 -32.88 -16.80
C GLN A 281 -7.25 -32.53 -16.62
N LEU A 282 -7.67 -32.08 -15.46
CA LEU A 282 -9.06 -31.66 -15.19
C LEU A 282 -9.48 -30.41 -15.97
N ALA A 283 -8.54 -29.67 -16.53
CA ALA A 283 -8.80 -28.50 -17.33
C ALA A 283 -8.76 -28.70 -18.84
N THR A 284 -8.38 -29.89 -19.32
CA THR A 284 -8.13 -30.18 -20.76
C THR A 284 -9.32 -29.86 -21.65
N GLU A 285 -10.56 -30.11 -21.18
CA GLU A 285 -11.78 -29.85 -21.95
C GLU A 285 -12.33 -28.42 -21.76
N ARG A 286 -11.66 -27.60 -21.00
CA ARG A 286 -12.14 -26.22 -20.72
C ARG A 286 -11.90 -25.33 -21.93
N LYS A 287 -12.84 -24.42 -22.16
CA LYS A 287 -12.70 -23.39 -23.19
C LYS A 287 -11.62 -22.40 -22.80
N ARG A 288 -10.82 -22.00 -23.77
CA ARG A 288 -9.93 -20.86 -23.66
C ARG A 288 -10.75 -19.58 -23.54
N LEU A 289 -10.30 -18.67 -22.70
CA LEU A 289 -10.98 -17.42 -22.41
C LEU A 289 -10.00 -16.26 -22.63
N ASP A 290 -10.48 -15.20 -23.26
CA ASP A 290 -9.77 -13.93 -23.30
C ASP A 290 -10.04 -13.15 -22.03
N VAL A 291 -8.97 -12.76 -21.35
CA VAL A 291 -9.04 -12.00 -20.09
C VAL A 291 -8.22 -10.72 -20.23
N THR A 292 -8.80 -9.62 -19.75
CA THR A 292 -8.11 -8.33 -19.71
C THR A 292 -7.33 -8.22 -18.41
N VAL A 293 -6.01 -8.15 -18.51
CA VAL A 293 -5.09 -7.98 -17.37
C VAL A 293 -4.73 -6.50 -17.25
N HIS A 294 -5.08 -5.87 -16.15
CA HIS A 294 -4.69 -4.49 -15.85
C HIS A 294 -3.21 -4.44 -15.41
N LEU A 295 -2.38 -3.79 -16.21
CA LEU A 295 -0.96 -3.54 -15.94
C LEU A 295 -0.80 -2.31 -15.03
N THR A 296 -1.51 -1.24 -15.41
CA THR A 296 -1.68 0.00 -14.65
C THR A 296 -3.16 0.40 -14.68
N ARG A 297 -3.51 1.59 -14.21
CA ARG A 297 -4.87 2.10 -14.37
C ARG A 297 -5.25 2.32 -15.85
N HIS A 298 -4.27 2.71 -16.67
CA HIS A 298 -4.47 3.14 -18.06
C HIS A 298 -4.01 2.12 -19.09
N GLU A 299 -3.29 1.09 -18.66
CA GLU A 299 -2.74 0.07 -19.54
C GLU A 299 -3.32 -1.29 -19.21
N THR A 300 -3.70 -2.00 -20.25
CA THR A 300 -4.20 -3.37 -20.16
C THR A 300 -3.50 -4.25 -21.19
N ARG A 301 -3.51 -5.56 -20.91
CA ARG A 301 -3.05 -6.61 -21.82
C ARG A 301 -4.14 -7.66 -21.91
N THR A 302 -4.41 -8.18 -23.08
CA THR A 302 -5.29 -9.32 -23.26
C THR A 302 -4.46 -10.60 -23.28
N ASP A 303 -4.82 -11.52 -22.38
CA ASP A 303 -4.24 -12.88 -22.35
C ASP A 303 -5.34 -13.87 -22.69
N THR A 304 -5.03 -14.86 -23.55
CA THR A 304 -5.92 -16.00 -23.83
C THR A 304 -5.50 -17.17 -22.95
N ILE A 305 -6.35 -17.58 -22.03
CA ILE A 305 -6.02 -18.55 -20.97
C ILE A 305 -7.01 -19.72 -20.88
N THR A 306 -6.52 -20.87 -20.44
CA THR A 306 -7.32 -22.01 -19.97
C THR A 306 -7.28 -22.02 -18.44
N PRO A 307 -8.32 -21.52 -17.71
CA PRO A 307 -8.28 -21.41 -16.25
C PRO A 307 -8.12 -22.77 -15.56
N LEU A 308 -7.17 -22.89 -14.63
CA LEU A 308 -6.98 -24.10 -13.81
C LEU A 308 -8.09 -24.30 -12.78
N LEU A 309 -8.65 -23.20 -12.28
CA LEU A 309 -9.75 -23.23 -11.31
C LEU A 309 -10.97 -22.52 -11.87
N THR A 310 -12.11 -23.16 -11.84
CA THR A 310 -13.39 -22.62 -12.30
C THR A 310 -14.45 -22.81 -11.23
N PRO A 311 -15.51 -21.97 -11.19
CA PRO A 311 -16.67 -22.22 -10.36
C PRO A 311 -17.27 -23.58 -10.75
N GLY A 312 -17.54 -24.44 -9.77
CA GLY A 312 -18.22 -25.72 -10.04
C GLY A 312 -19.61 -25.50 -10.66
N THR A 313 -20.13 -26.53 -11.30
CA THR A 313 -21.44 -26.57 -11.99
C THR A 313 -22.65 -26.23 -11.10
N LEU A 314 -22.46 -26.10 -9.79
CA LEU A 314 -23.50 -25.77 -8.80
C LEU A 314 -23.78 -24.27 -8.63
N ALA A 315 -23.12 -23.40 -9.38
CA ALA A 315 -23.41 -21.97 -9.32
C ALA A 315 -24.76 -21.67 -10.01
N ARG A 316 -25.83 -21.68 -9.23
CA ARG A 316 -27.21 -21.41 -9.66
C ARG A 316 -27.50 -19.97 -10.10
N LYS A 317 -26.52 -19.05 -10.09
CA LYS A 317 -26.71 -17.65 -10.41
C LYS A 317 -26.32 -17.33 -11.86
N LYS A 318 -27.19 -16.60 -12.58
CA LYS A 318 -27.06 -16.23 -14.00
C LYS A 318 -25.83 -15.39 -14.40
N LYS A 319 -25.03 -14.90 -13.45
CA LYS A 319 -23.76 -14.18 -13.69
C LYS A 319 -22.67 -14.74 -12.77
N VAL A 320 -21.99 -15.76 -13.21
CA VAL A 320 -20.81 -16.32 -12.56
C VAL A 320 -19.63 -16.03 -13.46
N ASN A 321 -18.55 -15.50 -12.88
CA ASN A 321 -17.30 -15.41 -13.60
C ASN A 321 -16.87 -16.79 -14.09
N PRO A 322 -16.39 -16.94 -15.33
CA PRO A 322 -15.94 -18.23 -15.85
C PRO A 322 -14.64 -18.73 -15.18
N TRP A 323 -14.04 -17.92 -14.34
CA TRP A 323 -12.87 -18.24 -13.53
C TRP A 323 -13.18 -18.15 -12.02
N PHE A 324 -12.36 -18.79 -11.21
CA PHE A 324 -12.50 -18.79 -9.76
C PHE A 324 -11.99 -17.47 -9.16
N VAL A 325 -12.61 -17.01 -8.08
CA VAL A 325 -12.24 -15.76 -7.41
C VAL A 325 -11.87 -15.99 -5.94
N PRO A 326 -11.00 -15.15 -5.33
CA PRO A 326 -10.56 -15.33 -3.95
C PRO A 326 -11.70 -15.39 -2.91
N THR A 327 -12.81 -14.70 -3.13
CA THR A 327 -13.98 -14.77 -2.24
C THR A 327 -14.65 -16.15 -2.27
N ALA A 328 -14.78 -16.75 -3.45
CA ALA A 328 -15.28 -18.12 -3.59
C ALA A 328 -14.30 -19.13 -2.99
N TRP A 329 -13.00 -18.91 -3.15
CA TRP A 329 -11.96 -19.72 -2.51
C TRP A 329 -12.05 -19.66 -0.99
N ASN A 330 -12.24 -18.48 -0.38
CA ASN A 330 -12.43 -18.34 1.07
C ASN A 330 -13.61 -19.16 1.59
N THR A 331 -14.75 -19.14 0.88
CA THR A 331 -15.95 -19.91 1.24
C THR A 331 -15.70 -21.42 1.15
N LYS A 332 -15.07 -21.85 0.06
CA LYS A 332 -14.72 -23.27 -0.15
C LYS A 332 -13.71 -23.77 0.88
N TRP A 333 -12.69 -22.98 1.16
CA TRP A 333 -11.67 -23.25 2.18
C TRP A 333 -12.28 -23.43 3.56
N ALA A 334 -13.19 -22.55 3.99
CA ALA A 334 -13.87 -22.69 5.27
C ALA A 334 -14.68 -23.99 5.37
N ALA A 335 -15.37 -24.37 4.30
CA ALA A 335 -16.12 -25.64 4.26
C ALA A 335 -15.19 -26.86 4.33
N ILE A 336 -14.02 -26.81 3.67
CA ILE A 336 -13.01 -27.88 3.68
C ILE A 336 -12.44 -28.04 5.09
N GLN A 337 -12.04 -26.94 5.75
CA GLN A 337 -11.53 -26.97 7.13
C GLN A 337 -12.55 -27.55 8.12
N LYS A 338 -13.82 -27.15 7.98
CA LYS A 338 -14.89 -27.67 8.84
C LYS A 338 -15.03 -29.20 8.71
N ARG A 339 -14.94 -29.76 7.49
CA ARG A 339 -14.99 -31.22 7.27
C ARG A 339 -13.74 -31.93 7.78
N ALA A 340 -12.59 -31.28 7.66
CA ALA A 340 -11.32 -31.82 8.15
C ALA A 340 -11.19 -31.71 9.69
N GLU A 341 -12.13 -31.07 10.35
CA GLU A 341 -12.15 -30.83 11.80
C GLU A 341 -10.89 -30.14 12.34
N ILE A 342 -10.30 -29.26 11.51
CA ILE A 342 -9.15 -28.48 11.90
C ILE A 342 -9.54 -27.05 12.33
N ARG A 343 -8.67 -26.40 13.08
CA ARG A 343 -8.84 -25.03 13.50
C ARG A 343 -9.04 -24.07 12.31
N PRO A 344 -10.05 -23.17 12.35
CA PRO A 344 -10.33 -22.26 11.24
C PRO A 344 -9.19 -21.27 11.00
N ARG A 345 -8.72 -21.17 9.76
CA ARG A 345 -7.70 -20.24 9.29
C ARG A 345 -8.10 -19.61 7.96
N ARG A 346 -7.52 -18.46 7.63
CA ARG A 346 -7.69 -17.87 6.31
C ARG A 346 -6.84 -18.64 5.27
N PRO A 347 -7.26 -18.72 3.99
CA PRO A 347 -6.46 -19.40 2.95
C PRO A 347 -5.05 -18.85 2.79
N TYR A 348 -4.81 -17.60 3.19
CA TYR A 348 -3.48 -17.00 3.15
C TYR A 348 -2.47 -17.74 4.04
N GLN A 349 -2.93 -18.51 5.02
CA GLN A 349 -2.05 -19.32 5.88
C GLN A 349 -1.35 -20.46 5.12
N THR A 350 -1.84 -20.91 3.96
CA THR A 350 -1.09 -21.83 3.10
C THR A 350 0.26 -21.26 2.68
N ARG A 351 0.32 -19.94 2.45
CA ARG A 351 1.56 -19.25 2.12
C ARG A 351 2.49 -19.14 3.34
N HIS A 352 1.94 -18.92 4.53
CA HIS A 352 2.73 -18.98 5.76
C HIS A 352 3.25 -20.40 6.03
N THR A 353 2.42 -21.42 5.75
CA THR A 353 2.83 -22.84 5.82
C THR A 353 4.02 -23.12 4.92
N TYR A 354 3.98 -22.69 3.65
CA TYR A 354 5.12 -22.81 2.73
C TYR A 354 6.39 -22.23 3.31
N ALA A 355 6.31 -20.99 3.82
CA ALA A 355 7.48 -20.31 4.39
C ALA A 355 8.01 -21.05 5.61
N CYS A 356 7.15 -21.40 6.58
CA CYS A 356 7.54 -22.09 7.79
C CYS A 356 8.17 -23.45 7.49
N TRP A 357 7.54 -24.27 6.64
CA TRP A 357 8.07 -25.59 6.28
C TRP A 357 9.42 -25.50 5.58
N CYS A 358 9.59 -24.53 4.65
CA CYS A 358 10.86 -24.34 3.98
C CYS A 358 11.95 -23.85 4.94
N LEU A 359 11.62 -22.99 5.92
CA LEU A 359 12.58 -22.47 6.90
C LEU A 359 12.97 -23.52 7.94
N THR A 360 12.01 -24.28 8.47
CA THR A 360 12.25 -25.44 9.33
C THR A 360 13.14 -26.49 8.65
N ALA A 361 12.96 -26.66 7.32
CA ALA A 361 13.84 -27.51 6.50
C ALA A 361 15.17 -26.85 6.11
N ARG A 362 15.55 -25.73 6.75
CA ARG A 362 16.79 -24.97 6.49
C ARG A 362 16.96 -24.50 5.05
N GLY A 363 15.85 -24.17 4.38
CA GLY A 363 15.88 -23.66 3.02
C GLY A 363 16.56 -22.30 2.92
N ASN A 364 17.23 -22.04 1.80
CA ASN A 364 17.91 -20.77 1.54
C ASN A 364 16.91 -19.61 1.52
N LEU A 365 17.11 -18.59 2.38
CA LEU A 365 16.22 -17.42 2.53
C LEU A 365 15.99 -16.65 1.23
N ALA A 366 17.06 -16.43 0.45
CA ALA A 366 16.97 -15.71 -0.82
C ALA A 366 16.15 -16.51 -1.85
N PHE A 367 16.32 -17.82 -1.90
CA PHE A 367 15.52 -18.71 -2.74
C PHE A 367 14.03 -18.65 -2.33
N ILE A 368 13.71 -18.87 -1.04
CA ILE A 368 12.33 -18.84 -0.54
C ILE A 368 11.68 -17.48 -0.82
N SER A 369 12.38 -16.38 -0.54
CA SER A 369 11.91 -15.02 -0.81
C SER A 369 11.58 -14.81 -2.29
N LYS A 370 12.46 -15.26 -3.20
CA LYS A 370 12.25 -15.20 -4.65
C LYS A 370 11.03 -16.02 -5.08
N GLN A 371 10.89 -17.26 -4.59
CA GLN A 371 9.74 -18.12 -4.85
C GLN A 371 8.42 -17.44 -4.42
N MET A 372 8.39 -16.88 -3.23
CA MET A 372 7.23 -16.18 -2.70
C MET A 372 6.97 -14.82 -3.39
N GLY A 373 7.96 -14.26 -4.10
CA GLY A 373 7.87 -12.92 -4.71
C GLY A 373 7.82 -11.83 -3.65
N HIS A 374 8.73 -11.90 -2.67
CA HIS A 374 9.06 -10.79 -1.78
C HIS A 374 10.13 -9.91 -2.45
N LYS A 375 10.16 -8.64 -2.08
CA LYS A 375 11.16 -7.69 -2.61
C LYS A 375 12.56 -8.05 -2.10
N ASP A 376 12.63 -8.47 -0.85
CA ASP A 376 13.85 -8.91 -0.16
C ASP A 376 13.48 -9.99 0.87
N PHE A 377 14.48 -10.56 1.55
CA PHE A 377 14.28 -11.61 2.54
C PHE A 377 14.01 -11.09 3.96
N THR A 378 14.14 -9.78 4.21
CA THR A 378 13.92 -9.18 5.54
C THR A 378 12.57 -9.55 6.10
N MET A 379 11.52 -9.50 5.24
CA MET A 379 10.17 -9.91 5.61
C MET A 379 10.08 -11.39 6.06
N LEU A 380 10.94 -12.28 5.53
CA LEU A 380 10.98 -13.66 6.00
C LEU A 380 11.58 -13.73 7.40
N VAL A 381 12.64 -12.98 7.66
CA VAL A 381 13.29 -12.93 8.98
C VAL A 381 12.32 -12.31 9.99
N ASP A 382 11.75 -11.14 9.71
CA ASP A 382 10.86 -10.43 10.63
C ASP A 382 9.63 -11.25 11.03
N VAL A 383 9.06 -11.99 10.06
CA VAL A 383 7.80 -12.72 10.28
C VAL A 383 8.03 -14.15 10.77
N TYR A 384 9.13 -14.79 10.38
CA TYR A 384 9.31 -16.23 10.55
C TYR A 384 10.57 -16.66 11.31
N ALA A 385 11.33 -15.73 11.92
CA ALA A 385 12.57 -16.05 12.64
C ALA A 385 12.41 -17.21 13.64
N LYS A 386 11.28 -17.28 14.33
CA LYS A 386 10.99 -18.34 15.32
C LYS A 386 10.88 -19.77 14.74
N TRP A 387 10.73 -19.92 13.43
CA TRP A 387 10.78 -21.23 12.74
C TRP A 387 12.16 -21.55 12.16
N MET A 388 13.13 -20.66 12.36
CA MET A 388 14.52 -20.92 12.08
C MET A 388 15.09 -21.55 13.33
N ASP A 389 15.56 -22.79 13.19
CA ASP A 389 16.04 -23.61 14.30
C ASP A 389 17.28 -22.98 14.96
N ASP A 390 17.20 -22.70 16.26
CA ASP A 390 18.26 -22.08 17.07
C ASP A 390 19.22 -23.12 17.71
N GLU A 391 19.13 -24.41 17.37
CA GLU A 391 20.00 -25.43 17.93
C GLU A 391 21.45 -25.27 17.44
N SER A 392 22.18 -24.40 18.11
CA SER A 392 23.58 -24.02 17.82
C SER A 392 24.53 -25.17 17.51
N PRO A 393 24.53 -26.35 18.21
CA PRO A 393 25.45 -27.42 17.88
C PRO A 393 25.20 -28.04 16.49
N ASN A 394 23.96 -28.24 16.12
CA ASN A 394 23.60 -28.79 14.83
C ASN A 394 23.84 -27.80 13.70
N GLU A 395 23.61 -26.51 13.93
CA GLU A 395 23.87 -25.45 12.97
C GLU A 395 25.36 -25.29 12.70
N LEU A 396 26.21 -25.33 13.74
CA LEU A 396 27.64 -25.27 13.59
C LEU A 396 28.16 -26.44 12.72
N GLN A 397 27.68 -27.67 12.95
CA GLN A 397 28.04 -28.82 12.14
C GLN A 397 27.58 -28.71 10.69
N HIS A 398 26.38 -28.19 10.46
CA HIS A 398 25.83 -27.91 9.13
C HIS A 398 26.71 -26.92 8.37
N ILE A 399 27.03 -25.80 8.98
CA ILE A 399 27.91 -24.77 8.42
C ILE A 399 29.30 -25.36 8.12
N TRP A 400 29.86 -26.10 9.07
CA TRP A 400 31.19 -26.73 8.89
C TRP A 400 31.21 -27.70 7.69
N ARG A 401 30.21 -28.57 7.56
CA ARG A 401 30.09 -29.46 6.40
C ARG A 401 29.97 -28.68 5.09
N GLY A 402 29.19 -27.56 5.09
CA GLY A 402 29.06 -26.66 3.95
C GLY A 402 30.41 -26.06 3.53
N ILE A 403 31.20 -25.57 4.50
CA ILE A 403 32.56 -25.03 4.27
C ILE A 403 33.50 -26.10 3.70
N GLN A 404 33.47 -27.31 4.24
CA GLN A 404 34.29 -28.42 3.73
C GLN A 404 33.93 -28.81 2.31
N ASN A 405 32.64 -28.81 1.98
CA ASN A 405 32.17 -29.10 0.60
C ASN A 405 32.53 -28.01 -0.40
N GLN A 406 32.62 -26.75 0.04
CA GLN A 406 33.06 -25.63 -0.82
C GLN A 406 34.56 -25.73 -1.17
N LYS A 407 35.39 -26.27 -0.28
CA LYS A 407 36.82 -26.53 -0.57
C LYS A 407 37.03 -27.55 -1.70
N ARG A 408 36.02 -28.34 -2.01
CA ARG A 408 36.03 -29.29 -3.16
C ARG A 408 35.53 -28.71 -4.47
N LYS A 409 34.88 -27.52 -4.44
CA LYS A 409 34.45 -26.79 -5.64
C LYS A 409 35.20 -25.46 -5.64
N ALA A 410 35.98 -25.18 -6.69
CA ALA A 410 36.68 -23.89 -6.81
C ALA A 410 35.65 -22.76 -6.67
N PRO A 411 35.98 -21.68 -5.94
CA PRO A 411 35.06 -20.57 -5.79
C PRO A 411 34.79 -19.93 -7.15
N ILE A 412 33.52 -19.90 -7.56
CA ILE A 412 33.07 -19.09 -8.70
C ILE A 412 33.07 -17.65 -8.19
N LEU A 413 34.18 -16.95 -8.42
CA LEU A 413 34.20 -15.49 -8.22
C LEU A 413 33.26 -14.84 -9.22
N PRO A 414 32.41 -13.89 -8.82
CA PRO A 414 31.64 -13.13 -9.77
C PRO A 414 32.61 -12.40 -10.71
N HIS A 415 32.56 -12.69 -12.01
CA HIS A 415 33.33 -11.98 -13.01
C HIS A 415 32.97 -10.49 -12.95
N LYS A 416 33.92 -9.66 -12.57
CA LYS A 416 33.89 -8.23 -12.88
C LYS A 416 34.12 -8.14 -14.40
N ASN A 417 33.12 -7.72 -15.14
CA ASN A 417 33.31 -7.26 -16.50
C ASN A 417 34.22 -6.03 -16.45
N SER A 418 35.47 -6.23 -16.76
CA SER A 418 36.44 -5.17 -17.04
C SER A 418 36.53 -4.98 -18.56
N ASP A 419 35.54 -4.33 -19.14
CA ASP A 419 35.68 -3.71 -20.44
C ASP A 419 36.10 -2.25 -20.27
N ILE A 420 37.39 -2.06 -20.04
CA ILE A 420 38.03 -0.78 -20.32
C ILE A 420 38.63 -0.93 -21.71
N ALA A 421 37.90 -0.46 -22.73
CA ALA A 421 38.47 -0.23 -24.05
C ALA A 421 39.45 0.96 -23.95
N LEU A 422 40.73 0.68 -24.04
CA LEU A 422 41.76 1.65 -24.36
C LEU A 422 41.70 1.89 -25.88
N SER A 423 41.16 3.03 -26.27
CA SER A 423 41.35 3.58 -27.62
C SER A 423 42.61 4.44 -27.62
N SER A 424 43.60 3.99 -28.33
CA SER A 424 44.68 4.79 -28.92
C SER A 424 44.14 5.71 -30.00
#